data_46487edf952d479d44a14b2b310dc8e0
#
_entry.id   46487edf952d479d44a14b2b310dc8e0
#
_cell.length_a   1.000
_cell.length_b   1.000
_cell.length_c   1.000
_cell.angle_alpha   90.00
_cell.angle_beta   90.00
_cell.angle_gamma   90.00
#
_symmetry.space_group_name_H-M   'P 1'
#
loop_
_entity.id
_entity.type
_entity.pdbx_description
1 polymer ?
#
loop_
_entity_poly.entity_id
_entity_poly.type
_entity_poly.pdbx_seq_one_letter_code
_entity_poly.pdbx_strand_id
1 'polypeptide(L)'
;MPKLIQISDCHIDDQPMAMGVNSQDNLKKIIQQISLVDFDALLISGDLTHNGGIKSYQILKEILLPIKKPMFVIGGNHDDANNLNQYFSKNLFESFTLGNWEIITIDSVQSNKTSGLVTQTALEKLDLMLLKSQSDHIVVTLHHPIVPMNSSWNDE
;
A
#
# COMPACT_ATOMS: atom_id res chain seq x y z
N MET A 1 -13.22 -17.99 -6.79
CA MET A 1 -11.85 -17.42 -6.80
C MET A 1 -11.84 -16.24 -5.86
N PRO A 2 -10.81 -16.09 -5.01
CA PRO A 2 -10.68 -14.91 -4.16
C PRO A 2 -10.52 -13.65 -5.00
N LYS A 3 -10.99 -12.53 -4.45
CA LYS A 3 -10.94 -11.22 -5.10
C LYS A 3 -10.19 -10.25 -4.20
N LEU A 4 -9.05 -9.78 -4.65
CA LEU A 4 -8.27 -8.72 -4.02
C LEU A 4 -8.51 -7.41 -4.77
N ILE A 5 -8.89 -6.36 -4.06
CA ILE A 5 -8.87 -5.00 -4.59
C ILE A 5 -7.56 -4.35 -4.15
N GLN A 6 -6.89 -3.69 -5.07
CA GLN A 6 -5.71 -2.88 -4.80
C GLN A 6 -6.01 -1.41 -5.13
N ILE A 7 -5.58 -0.52 -4.24
CA ILE A 7 -5.46 0.92 -4.49
C ILE A 7 -4.05 1.37 -4.09
N SER A 8 -3.57 2.45 -4.67
CA SER A 8 -2.25 3.00 -4.43
C SER A 8 -2.31 4.53 -4.49
N ASP A 9 -1.29 5.19 -3.96
CA ASP A 9 -1.06 6.63 -4.16
C ASP A 9 -2.28 7.48 -3.75
N CYS A 10 -2.81 7.20 -2.55
CA CYS A 10 -3.97 7.91 -2.02
C CYS A 10 -3.64 9.39 -1.71
N HIS A 11 -2.39 9.68 -1.35
CA HIS A 11 -1.87 11.01 -1.03
C HIS A 11 -2.83 11.85 -0.18
N ILE A 12 -3.38 11.27 0.88
CA ILE A 12 -4.26 11.99 1.79
C ILE A 12 -3.46 13.05 2.54
N ASP A 13 -3.94 14.28 2.49
CA ASP A 13 -3.35 15.42 3.18
C ASP A 13 -4.33 15.98 4.21
N ASP A 14 -3.82 16.72 5.21
CA ASP A 14 -4.65 17.48 6.14
C ASP A 14 -5.33 18.69 5.47
N GLN A 15 -4.79 19.15 4.33
CA GLN A 15 -5.48 20.03 3.41
C GLN A 15 -6.28 19.23 2.38
N PRO A 16 -7.46 19.74 1.95
CA PRO A 16 -8.27 19.02 0.96
C PRO A 16 -7.56 18.80 -0.37
N MET A 17 -6.66 19.71 -0.76
CA MET A 17 -5.95 19.67 -2.03
C MET A 17 -4.53 19.16 -1.82
N ALA A 18 -4.20 18.03 -2.43
CA ALA A 18 -2.84 17.53 -2.55
C ALA A 18 -2.50 17.37 -4.04
N MET A 19 -1.32 17.82 -4.47
CA MET A 19 -0.86 17.72 -5.86
C MET A 19 -1.87 18.29 -6.90
N GLY A 20 -2.62 19.33 -6.53
CA GLY A 20 -3.61 19.97 -7.41
C GLY A 20 -4.96 19.25 -7.51
N VAL A 21 -5.18 18.17 -6.76
CA VAL A 21 -6.44 17.42 -6.74
C VAL A 21 -6.99 17.30 -5.32
N ASN A 22 -8.30 17.14 -5.19
CA ASN A 22 -8.94 16.83 -3.90
C ASN A 22 -8.83 15.32 -3.64
N SER A 23 -7.70 14.90 -3.04
CA SER A 23 -7.40 13.51 -2.76
C SER A 23 -8.41 12.88 -1.79
N GLN A 24 -8.89 13.64 -0.80
CA GLN A 24 -9.88 13.16 0.16
C GLN A 24 -11.21 12.81 -0.51
N ASP A 25 -11.75 13.70 -1.37
CA ASP A 25 -13.00 13.45 -2.07
C ASP A 25 -12.87 12.34 -3.12
N ASN A 26 -11.71 12.27 -3.79
CA ASN A 26 -11.44 11.19 -4.74
C ASN A 26 -11.43 9.84 -4.03
N LEU A 27 -10.72 9.71 -2.91
CA LEU A 27 -10.70 8.46 -2.16
C LEU A 27 -12.09 8.10 -1.61
N LYS A 28 -12.86 9.05 -1.08
CA LYS A 28 -14.24 8.81 -0.63
C LYS A 28 -15.11 8.20 -1.73
N LYS A 29 -15.02 8.73 -2.95
CA LYS A 29 -15.74 8.19 -4.12
C LYS A 29 -15.31 6.77 -4.46
N ILE A 30 -13.99 6.50 -4.44
CA ILE A 30 -13.44 5.16 -4.67
C ILE A 30 -13.95 4.19 -3.60
N ILE A 31 -13.89 4.56 -2.32
CA ILE A 31 -14.36 3.71 -1.21
C ILE A 31 -15.87 3.43 -1.33
N GLN A 32 -16.67 4.41 -1.74
CA GLN A 32 -18.09 4.18 -2.03
C GLN A 32 -18.29 3.12 -3.13
N GLN A 33 -17.52 3.20 -4.23
CA GLN A 33 -17.59 2.21 -5.31
C GLN A 33 -17.13 0.84 -4.86
N ILE A 34 -16.01 0.76 -4.14
CA ILE A 34 -15.49 -0.50 -3.58
C ILE A 34 -16.52 -1.15 -2.67
N SER A 35 -17.25 -0.36 -1.87
CA SER A 35 -18.27 -0.90 -0.95
C SER A 35 -19.46 -1.57 -1.65
N LEU A 36 -19.64 -1.34 -2.95
CA LEU A 36 -20.68 -1.97 -3.78
C LEU A 36 -20.19 -3.26 -4.47
N VAL A 37 -18.90 -3.55 -4.39
CA VAL A 37 -18.28 -4.72 -5.04
C VAL A 37 -18.11 -5.82 -4.01
N ASP A 38 -18.38 -7.06 -4.41
CA ASP A 38 -18.02 -8.22 -3.60
C ASP A 38 -16.52 -8.52 -3.76
N PHE A 39 -15.77 -8.44 -2.65
CA PHE A 39 -14.34 -8.71 -2.59
C PHE A 39 -13.96 -9.32 -1.23
N ASP A 40 -12.78 -9.91 -1.14
CA ASP A 40 -12.33 -10.63 0.06
C ASP A 40 -11.32 -9.82 0.88
N ALA A 41 -10.48 -9.02 0.22
CA ALA A 41 -9.50 -8.17 0.89
C ALA A 41 -9.19 -6.90 0.09
N LEU A 42 -8.77 -5.84 0.79
CA LEU A 42 -8.25 -4.59 0.23
C LEU A 42 -6.76 -4.48 0.53
N LEU A 43 -5.96 -4.18 -0.48
CA LEU A 43 -4.55 -3.82 -0.36
C LEU A 43 -4.37 -2.35 -0.72
N ILE A 44 -3.66 -1.60 0.15
CA ILE A 44 -3.22 -0.23 -0.14
C ILE A 44 -1.70 -0.26 -0.27
N SER A 45 -1.18 -0.06 -1.49
CA SER A 45 0.21 -0.34 -1.83
C SER A 45 1.10 0.89 -1.88
N GLY A 46 1.09 1.68 -0.81
CA GLY A 46 2.00 2.79 -0.57
C GLY A 46 1.41 4.16 -0.88
N ASP A 47 2.12 5.19 -0.42
CA ASP A 47 1.74 6.60 -0.50
C ASP A 47 0.31 6.85 0.00
N LEU A 48 0.05 6.33 1.21
CA LEU A 48 -1.23 6.48 1.89
C LEU A 48 -1.52 7.96 2.16
N THR A 49 -0.48 8.69 2.56
CA THR A 49 -0.53 10.11 2.86
C THR A 49 0.43 10.90 1.98
N HIS A 50 0.20 12.20 1.85
CA HIS A 50 1.06 13.07 1.04
C HIS A 50 2.33 13.52 1.79
N ASN A 51 2.24 13.67 3.11
CA ASN A 51 3.29 14.29 3.92
C ASN A 51 3.68 13.48 5.17
N GLY A 52 3.17 12.26 5.34
CA GLY A 52 3.41 11.43 6.52
C GLY A 52 2.80 11.98 7.82
N GLY A 53 1.98 13.04 7.75
CA GLY A 53 1.48 13.73 8.92
C GLY A 53 0.42 12.95 9.70
N ILE A 54 0.44 13.07 11.03
CA ILE A 54 -0.52 12.42 11.94
C ILE A 54 -1.98 12.69 11.51
N LYS A 55 -2.30 13.94 11.19
CA LYS A 55 -3.64 14.36 10.82
C LYS A 55 -4.09 13.73 9.49
N SER A 56 -3.17 13.57 8.53
CA SER A 56 -3.42 12.89 7.27
C SER A 56 -3.79 11.43 7.49
N TYR A 57 -3.09 10.71 8.38
CA TYR A 57 -3.45 9.33 8.77
C TYR A 57 -4.78 9.24 9.49
N GLN A 58 -5.13 10.22 10.33
CA GLN A 58 -6.46 10.26 10.98
C GLN A 58 -7.58 10.38 9.95
N ILE A 59 -7.44 11.33 9.01
CA ILE A 59 -8.41 11.53 7.91
C ILE A 59 -8.52 10.27 7.06
N LEU A 60 -7.38 9.69 6.67
CA LEU A 60 -7.38 8.45 5.91
C LEU A 60 -8.15 7.34 6.63
N LYS A 61 -7.90 7.17 7.92
CA LYS A 61 -8.57 6.14 8.74
C LYS A 61 -10.08 6.35 8.78
N GLU A 62 -10.54 7.60 8.86
CA GLU A 62 -11.96 7.94 8.80
C GLU A 62 -12.58 7.61 7.44
N ILE A 63 -11.88 7.92 6.33
CA ILE A 63 -12.36 7.60 4.98
C ILE A 63 -12.47 6.10 4.77
N LEU A 64 -11.58 5.31 5.38
CA LEU A 64 -11.56 3.85 5.26
C LEU A 64 -12.56 3.12 6.17
N LEU A 65 -13.22 3.80 7.12
CA LEU A 65 -14.19 3.19 8.05
C LEU A 65 -15.30 2.34 7.40
N PRO A 66 -15.82 2.67 6.20
CA PRO A 66 -16.83 1.85 5.53
C PRO A 66 -16.34 0.45 5.13
N ILE A 67 -15.03 0.27 4.95
CA ILE A 67 -14.43 -1.02 4.57
C ILE A 67 -14.49 -1.97 5.78
N LYS A 68 -15.27 -3.04 5.67
CA LYS A 68 -15.45 -4.06 6.73
C LYS A 68 -14.70 -5.36 6.44
N LYS A 69 -14.00 -5.41 5.32
CA LYS A 69 -13.20 -6.56 4.89
C LYS A 69 -11.78 -6.44 5.43
N PRO A 70 -11.00 -7.53 5.48
CA PRO A 70 -9.58 -7.47 5.77
C PRO A 70 -8.88 -6.43 4.90
N MET A 71 -8.04 -5.62 5.52
CA MET A 71 -7.30 -4.56 4.85
C MET A 71 -5.83 -4.69 5.20
N PHE A 72 -4.98 -4.62 4.20
CA PHE A 72 -3.54 -4.71 4.28
C PHE A 72 -2.92 -3.44 3.70
N VAL A 73 -1.86 -2.96 4.32
CA VAL A 73 -1.17 -1.75 3.86
C VAL A 73 0.34 -1.96 3.82
N ILE A 74 0.99 -1.29 2.90
CA ILE A 74 2.44 -1.08 2.88
C ILE A 74 2.72 0.42 2.77
N GLY A 75 3.87 0.87 3.24
CA GLY A 75 4.27 2.28 3.11
C GLY A 75 4.80 2.59 1.72
N GLY A 76 4.73 3.87 1.36
CA GLY A 76 5.44 4.48 0.23
C GLY A 76 6.42 5.54 0.70
N ASN A 77 7.07 6.24 -0.24
CA ASN A 77 8.08 7.25 0.08
C ASN A 77 7.50 8.54 0.69
N HIS A 78 6.21 8.79 0.54
CA HIS A 78 5.51 9.90 1.18
C HIS A 78 5.02 9.58 2.60
N ASP A 79 5.08 8.33 3.02
CA ASP A 79 4.62 7.90 4.34
C ASP A 79 5.72 8.02 5.40
N ASP A 80 5.36 8.44 6.61
CA ASP A 80 6.23 8.36 7.78
C ASP A 80 6.07 6.99 8.46
N ALA A 81 7.15 6.23 8.58
CA ALA A 81 7.12 4.86 9.09
C ALA A 81 6.59 4.75 10.53
N ASN A 82 6.88 5.75 11.41
CA ASN A 82 6.41 5.73 12.79
C ASN A 82 4.91 5.99 12.85
N ASN A 83 4.44 7.01 12.13
CA ASN A 83 3.02 7.34 12.07
C ASN A 83 2.22 6.24 11.36
N LEU A 84 2.75 5.67 10.26
CA LEU A 84 2.14 4.52 9.60
C LEU A 84 1.97 3.36 10.58
N ASN A 85 3.01 3.00 11.31
CA ASN A 85 2.94 1.95 12.33
C ASN A 85 1.97 2.31 13.46
N GLN A 86 1.94 3.57 13.91
CA GLN A 86 1.02 4.00 14.96
C GLN A 86 -0.45 3.83 14.55
N TYR A 87 -0.80 4.16 13.31
CA TYR A 87 -2.20 4.15 12.85
C TYR A 87 -2.64 2.85 12.20
N PHE A 88 -1.71 2.10 11.57
CA PHE A 88 -1.99 0.93 10.75
C PHE A 88 -1.17 -0.32 11.14
N SER A 89 -0.59 -0.40 12.34
CA SER A 89 0.20 -1.57 12.78
C SER A 89 -0.49 -2.92 12.59
N LYS A 90 -1.81 -2.96 12.74
CA LYS A 90 -2.61 -4.18 12.57
C LYS A 90 -2.87 -4.54 11.10
N ASN A 91 -2.57 -3.62 10.19
CA ASN A 91 -2.79 -3.76 8.76
C ASN A 91 -1.48 -3.95 7.99
N LEU A 92 -0.34 -3.61 8.62
CA LEU A 92 1.00 -3.91 8.09
C LEU A 92 1.22 -5.42 8.06
N PHE A 93 1.87 -5.91 7.03
CA PHE A 93 2.08 -7.35 6.84
C PHE A 93 3.43 -7.63 6.17
N GLU A 94 3.93 -8.83 6.36
CA GLU A 94 5.03 -9.41 5.59
C GLU A 94 4.50 -10.36 4.51
N SER A 95 3.53 -11.20 4.85
CA SER A 95 2.70 -11.93 3.90
C SER A 95 1.32 -12.22 4.48
N PHE A 96 0.35 -12.48 3.61
CA PHE A 96 -0.95 -13.03 3.96
C PHE A 96 -1.46 -13.96 2.86
N THR A 97 -2.32 -14.89 3.23
CA THR A 97 -2.94 -15.82 2.28
C THR A 97 -4.36 -15.40 1.95
N LEU A 98 -4.75 -15.56 0.69
CA LEU A 98 -6.09 -15.33 0.18
C LEU A 98 -6.50 -16.49 -0.73
N GLY A 99 -7.24 -17.46 -0.21
CA GLY A 99 -7.49 -18.73 -0.89
C GLY A 99 -6.18 -19.51 -1.08
N ASN A 100 -5.84 -19.84 -2.34
CA ASN A 100 -4.59 -20.50 -2.70
C ASN A 100 -3.50 -19.54 -3.20
N TRP A 101 -3.64 -18.25 -2.90
CA TRP A 101 -2.66 -17.20 -3.18
C TRP A 101 -1.97 -16.75 -1.91
N GLU A 102 -0.68 -16.53 -1.98
CA GLU A 102 0.09 -15.79 -0.97
C GLU A 102 0.54 -14.46 -1.54
N ILE A 103 0.29 -13.40 -0.78
CA ILE A 103 0.71 -12.04 -1.10
C ILE A 103 1.86 -11.70 -0.16
N ILE A 104 3.06 -11.47 -0.72
CA ILE A 104 4.28 -11.16 0.02
C ILE A 104 4.64 -9.70 -0.25
N THR A 105 5.03 -8.94 0.77
CA THR A 105 5.52 -7.57 0.59
C THR A 105 7.04 -7.49 0.70
N ILE A 106 7.62 -6.60 -0.11
CA ILE A 106 9.02 -6.16 0.00
C ILE A 106 9.00 -4.66 0.26
N ASP A 107 9.76 -4.23 1.27
CA ASP A 107 10.00 -2.82 1.47
C ASP A 107 10.99 -2.30 0.43
N SER A 108 10.58 -1.27 -0.29
CA SER A 108 11.41 -0.57 -1.29
C SER A 108 11.65 0.90 -0.93
N VAL A 109 11.16 1.34 0.25
CA VAL A 109 11.30 2.73 0.68
C VAL A 109 12.72 3.03 1.13
N GLN A 110 13.28 4.13 0.65
CA GLN A 110 14.54 4.70 1.12
C GLN A 110 14.25 5.97 1.94
N SER A 111 14.91 6.07 3.09
CA SER A 111 14.78 7.28 3.91
C SER A 111 15.20 8.53 3.13
N ASN A 112 14.32 9.54 3.11
CA ASN A 112 14.53 10.84 2.45
C ASN A 112 14.79 10.78 0.94
N LYS A 113 14.30 9.74 0.27
CA LYS A 113 14.36 9.65 -1.20
C LYS A 113 13.00 9.32 -1.78
N THR A 114 12.79 9.76 -3.01
CA THR A 114 11.60 9.42 -3.81
C THR A 114 11.79 8.12 -4.59
N SER A 115 13.06 7.73 -4.87
CA SER A 115 13.37 6.49 -5.57
C SER A 115 13.35 5.28 -4.64
N GLY A 116 12.93 4.13 -5.15
CA GLY A 116 12.95 2.86 -4.44
C GLY A 116 14.30 2.17 -4.46
N LEU A 117 14.51 1.27 -3.50
CA LEU A 117 15.64 0.34 -3.48
C LEU A 117 15.22 -0.97 -2.82
N VAL A 118 15.34 -2.07 -3.52
CA VAL A 118 15.26 -3.40 -2.91
C VAL A 118 16.67 -3.82 -2.48
N THR A 119 16.88 -3.92 -1.17
CA THR A 119 18.19 -4.29 -0.63
C THR A 119 18.49 -5.78 -0.80
N GLN A 120 19.77 -6.17 -0.76
CA GLN A 120 20.16 -7.58 -0.81
C GLN A 120 19.51 -8.39 0.34
N THR A 121 19.42 -7.82 1.53
CA THR A 121 18.74 -8.45 2.68
C THR A 121 17.25 -8.67 2.42
N ALA A 122 16.57 -7.73 1.75
CA ALA A 122 15.17 -7.89 1.38
C ALA A 122 14.97 -9.00 0.34
N LEU A 123 15.88 -9.13 -0.62
CA LEU A 123 15.88 -10.24 -1.60
C LEU A 123 16.10 -11.59 -0.93
N GLU A 124 17.10 -11.71 -0.03
CA GLU A 124 17.34 -12.94 0.73
C GLU A 124 16.13 -13.35 1.57
N LYS A 125 15.47 -12.37 2.19
CA LYS A 125 14.22 -12.61 2.92
C LYS A 125 13.12 -13.11 1.99
N LEU A 126 12.95 -12.48 0.82
CA LEU A 126 12.00 -12.92 -0.19
C LEU A 126 12.26 -14.37 -0.62
N ASP A 127 13.51 -14.72 -0.94
CA ASP A 127 13.87 -16.08 -1.33
C ASP A 127 13.47 -17.10 -0.27
N LEU A 128 13.70 -16.79 1.01
CA LEU A 128 13.29 -17.65 2.11
C LEU A 128 11.77 -17.78 2.22
N MET A 129 11.02 -16.71 1.95
CA MET A 129 9.55 -16.74 1.97
C MET A 129 9.01 -17.56 0.80
N LEU A 130 9.57 -17.38 -0.40
CA LEU A 130 9.21 -18.15 -1.59
C LEU A 130 9.46 -19.66 -1.40
N LEU A 131 10.62 -20.02 -0.81
CA LEU A 131 10.95 -21.43 -0.51
C LEU A 131 10.02 -22.07 0.52
N LYS A 132 9.45 -21.30 1.43
CA LYS A 132 8.55 -21.79 2.51
C LYS A 132 7.09 -21.80 2.10
N SER A 133 6.72 -21.07 1.08
CA SER A 133 5.34 -20.94 0.64
C SER A 133 4.77 -22.30 0.25
N GLN A 134 3.52 -22.56 0.67
CA GLN A 134 2.73 -23.73 0.30
C GLN A 134 1.56 -23.33 -0.61
N SER A 135 1.50 -22.07 -1.03
CA SER A 135 0.45 -21.55 -1.92
C SER A 135 0.74 -21.91 -3.37
N ASP A 136 -0.31 -22.17 -4.14
CA ASP A 136 -0.17 -22.48 -5.57
C ASP A 136 0.30 -21.26 -6.38
N HIS A 137 -0.04 -20.07 -5.89
CA HIS A 137 0.25 -18.81 -6.56
C HIS A 137 0.82 -17.78 -5.57
N ILE A 138 1.78 -16.99 -6.04
CA ILE A 138 2.41 -15.93 -5.24
C ILE A 138 2.32 -14.60 -5.97
N VAL A 139 1.97 -13.56 -5.23
CA VAL A 139 2.08 -12.15 -5.65
C VAL A 139 3.11 -11.48 -4.77
N VAL A 140 4.14 -10.91 -5.38
CA VAL A 140 5.08 -10.03 -4.68
C VAL A 140 4.63 -8.59 -4.89
N THR A 141 4.45 -7.84 -3.80
CA THR A 141 4.02 -6.44 -3.83
C THR A 141 5.09 -5.54 -3.21
N LEU A 142 5.30 -4.40 -3.83
CA LEU A 142 6.15 -3.31 -3.35
C LEU A 142 5.58 -2.00 -3.91
N HIS A 143 6.01 -0.87 -3.35
CA HIS A 143 5.48 0.43 -3.78
C HIS A 143 6.14 0.93 -5.07
N HIS A 144 7.47 0.93 -5.14
CA HIS A 144 8.19 1.47 -6.29
C HIS A 144 8.23 0.51 -7.50
N PRO A 145 8.24 1.01 -8.74
CA PRO A 145 8.40 0.18 -9.93
C PRO A 145 9.78 -0.51 -9.93
N ILE A 146 9.82 -1.74 -10.45
CA ILE A 146 11.06 -2.55 -10.55
C ILE A 146 11.65 -2.58 -11.96
N VAL A 147 10.97 -1.96 -12.91
CA VAL A 147 11.39 -1.83 -14.31
C VAL A 147 11.08 -0.42 -14.79
N PRO A 148 11.82 0.08 -15.79
CA PRO A 148 11.48 1.37 -16.41
C PRO A 148 10.04 1.42 -16.92
N MET A 149 9.33 2.48 -16.58
CA MET A 149 7.92 2.69 -16.93
C MET A 149 7.76 3.57 -18.19
N ASN A 150 8.87 4.02 -18.79
CA ASN A 150 8.92 5.04 -19.85
C ASN A 150 8.24 6.35 -19.42
N SER A 151 8.42 6.70 -18.16
CA SER A 151 7.91 7.91 -17.54
C SER A 151 9.06 8.72 -16.99
N SER A 152 9.20 9.97 -17.42
CA SER A 152 10.22 10.89 -16.90
C SER A 152 10.06 11.18 -15.42
N TRP A 153 8.93 10.83 -14.83
CA TRP A 153 8.66 10.98 -13.40
C TRP A 153 9.06 9.74 -12.58
N ASN A 154 8.82 8.54 -13.12
CA ASN A 154 9.03 7.29 -12.38
C ASN A 154 10.40 6.64 -12.63
N ASP A 155 11.14 7.12 -13.64
CA ASP A 155 12.40 6.51 -14.07
C ASP A 155 13.62 7.35 -13.67
N GLU A 156 13.47 8.35 -12.75
CA GLU A 156 14.56 9.22 -12.23
C GLU A 156 15.37 8.56 -11.11
#